data_fe24ac921c664775cee8ec6c7f2c57ea
#
_entry.id   fe24ac921c664775cee8ec6c7f2c57ea
#
_cell.length_a   1.000
_cell.length_b   1.000
_cell.length_c   1.000
_cell.angle_alpha   90.00
_cell.angle_beta   90.00
_cell.angle_gamma   90.00
#
_symmetry.space_group_name_H-M   'P 1'
#
loop_
_entity.id
_entity.type
_entity.pdbx_description
1 polymer ?
#
loop_
_entity_poly.entity_id
_entity_poly.type
_entity_poly.pdbx_seq_one_letter_code
_entity_poly.pdbx_strand_id
1 'polypeptide(L)'
;MSNVIVVGGGAAGMMAAVFAARNGQNVQLLEKNEKLGKKLFITGKGRCNITNAADIEDLFTAVTSNPKFLYSGFYSFTNQQVIDFFEELGVKTKIERGERVFPVSDHSSDVIAAFSRAVSYTHLRAHETDSSLVC
;
A
#
# COMPACT_ATOMS: atom_id res chain seq x y z
N MET A 1 -4.17 10.49 22.38
CA MET A 1 -3.38 9.94 21.23
C MET A 1 -3.04 8.49 21.57
N SER A 2 -3.50 7.57 20.75
CA SER A 2 -3.21 6.15 20.96
C SER A 2 -1.89 5.77 20.30
N ASN A 3 -1.22 4.75 20.85
CA ASN A 3 -0.05 4.15 20.24
C ASN A 3 -0.49 2.96 19.38
N VAL A 4 -0.05 2.93 18.13
CA VAL A 4 -0.34 1.86 17.18
C VAL A 4 0.99 1.23 16.72
N ILE A 5 1.08 -0.08 16.83
CA ILE A 5 2.22 -0.83 16.30
C ILE A 5 1.76 -1.60 15.07
N VAL A 6 2.42 -1.36 13.95
CA VAL A 6 2.19 -2.08 12.69
C VAL A 6 3.38 -3.02 12.46
N VAL A 7 3.12 -4.29 12.29
CA VAL A 7 4.15 -5.31 12.04
C VAL A 7 4.14 -5.71 10.57
N GLY A 8 5.23 -5.46 9.88
CA GLY A 8 5.43 -5.74 8.47
C GLY A 8 5.32 -4.49 7.59
N GLY A 9 6.39 -4.16 6.90
CA GLY A 9 6.51 -3.00 6.00
C GLY A 9 6.20 -3.32 4.54
N GLY A 10 5.27 -4.24 4.28
CA GLY A 10 4.69 -4.47 2.95
C GLY A 10 3.61 -3.44 2.60
N ALA A 11 2.94 -3.60 1.46
CA ALA A 11 1.90 -2.68 0.99
C ALA A 11 0.80 -2.44 2.03
N ALA A 12 0.27 -3.50 2.63
CA ALA A 12 -0.78 -3.42 3.63
C ALA A 12 -0.33 -2.71 4.92
N GLY A 13 0.87 -3.05 5.42
CA GLY A 13 1.41 -2.43 6.62
C GLY A 13 1.74 -0.96 6.42
N MET A 14 2.34 -0.59 5.31
CA MET A 14 2.61 0.81 4.99
C MET A 14 1.31 1.62 4.87
N MET A 15 0.29 1.09 4.20
CA MET A 15 -1.02 1.73 4.09
C MET A 15 -1.67 1.91 5.47
N ALA A 16 -1.70 0.86 6.30
CA ALA A 16 -2.24 0.92 7.65
C ALA A 16 -1.51 1.97 8.51
N ALA A 17 -0.18 2.01 8.42
CA ALA A 17 0.64 2.96 9.15
C ALA A 17 0.35 4.41 8.74
N VAL A 18 0.29 4.69 7.44
CA VAL A 18 -0.01 6.03 6.93
C VAL A 18 -1.39 6.50 7.37
N PHE A 19 -2.41 5.66 7.24
CA PHE A 19 -3.78 6.06 7.62
C PHE A 19 -3.95 6.19 9.14
N ALA A 20 -3.35 5.32 9.94
CA ALA A 20 -3.37 5.48 11.39
C ALA A 20 -2.71 6.80 11.82
N ALA A 21 -1.58 7.16 11.21
CA ALA A 21 -0.89 8.41 11.50
C ALA A 21 -1.68 9.64 11.01
N ARG A 22 -2.32 9.58 9.83
CA ARG A 22 -3.22 10.64 9.34
C ARG A 22 -4.42 10.87 10.28
N ASN A 23 -4.84 9.84 11.01
CA ASN A 23 -5.88 9.92 12.03
C ASN A 23 -5.34 10.35 13.42
N GLY A 24 -4.13 10.88 13.49
CA GLY A 24 -3.55 11.45 14.71
C GLY A 24 -3.00 10.41 15.69
N GLN A 25 -2.80 9.18 15.27
CA GLN A 25 -2.20 8.15 16.12
C GLN A 25 -0.67 8.25 16.11
N ASN A 26 -0.05 7.88 17.22
CA ASN A 26 1.40 7.68 17.28
C ASN A 26 1.70 6.28 16.75
N VAL A 27 2.34 6.18 15.59
CA VAL A 27 2.51 4.90 14.90
C VAL A 27 3.97 4.45 14.88
N GLN A 28 4.18 3.19 15.13
CA GLN A 28 5.46 2.52 15.01
C GLN A 28 5.33 1.38 13.99
N LEU A 29 6.12 1.43 12.91
CA LEU A 29 6.16 0.39 11.89
C LEU A 29 7.41 -0.45 12.07
N LEU A 30 7.23 -1.75 12.28
CA LEU A 30 8.31 -2.73 12.45
C LEU A 30 8.46 -3.56 11.17
N GLU A 31 9.65 -3.58 10.59
CA GLU A 31 9.98 -4.39 9.41
C GLU A 31 11.28 -5.16 9.66
N LYS A 32 11.25 -6.47 9.38
CA LYS A 32 12.42 -7.36 9.55
C LYS A 32 13.47 -7.23 8.45
N ASN A 33 13.09 -6.72 7.29
CA ASN A 33 14.00 -6.54 6.17
C ASN A 33 14.61 -5.12 6.22
N GLU A 34 15.77 -4.95 5.60
CA GLU A 34 16.45 -3.66 5.50
C GLU A 34 15.64 -2.59 4.77
N LYS A 35 14.72 -3.00 3.88
CA LYS A 35 13.92 -2.09 3.06
C LYS A 35 12.44 -2.41 3.16
N LEU A 36 11.63 -1.35 3.20
CA LEU A 36 10.19 -1.45 3.05
C LEU A 36 9.80 -1.93 1.64
N GLY A 37 8.65 -2.59 1.52
CA GLY A 37 8.07 -2.91 0.23
C GLY A 37 8.82 -3.98 -0.58
N LYS A 38 9.58 -4.86 0.04
CA LYS A 38 10.38 -5.89 -0.65
C LYS A 38 9.55 -6.72 -1.64
N LYS A 39 8.37 -7.16 -1.25
CA LYS A 39 7.47 -7.90 -2.14
C LYS A 39 6.84 -7.00 -3.19
N LEU A 40 6.50 -5.77 -2.83
CA LEU A 40 5.94 -4.78 -3.75
C LEU A 40 6.92 -4.46 -4.90
N PHE A 41 8.21 -4.45 -4.61
CA PHE A 41 9.27 -4.17 -5.60
C PHE A 41 9.25 -5.12 -6.80
N ILE A 42 8.89 -6.39 -6.61
CA ILE A 42 8.86 -7.41 -7.66
C ILE A 42 7.50 -7.55 -8.36
N THR A 43 6.46 -6.89 -7.86
CA THR A 43 5.12 -6.99 -8.46
C THR A 43 5.07 -6.36 -9.84
N GLY A 44 4.18 -6.87 -10.71
CA GLY A 44 4.03 -6.36 -12.06
C GLY A 44 5.33 -6.41 -12.87
N LYS A 45 6.20 -7.39 -12.60
CA LYS A 45 7.54 -7.51 -13.21
C LYS A 45 8.43 -6.28 -12.94
N GLY A 46 8.39 -5.76 -11.72
CA GLY A 46 9.15 -4.58 -11.33
C GLY A 46 8.49 -3.24 -11.65
N ARG A 47 7.29 -3.26 -12.24
CA ARG A 47 6.55 -2.04 -12.62
C ARG A 47 5.53 -1.60 -11.57
N CYS A 48 5.15 -2.49 -10.65
CA CYS A 48 4.09 -2.34 -9.65
C CYS A 48 2.70 -2.11 -10.28
N ASN A 49 1.92 -3.17 -10.47
CA ASN A 49 0.49 -3.02 -10.73
C ASN A 49 -0.19 -2.56 -9.43
N ILE A 50 -0.54 -1.27 -9.37
CA ILE A 50 -1.04 -0.62 -8.16
C ILE A 50 -2.45 -1.10 -7.83
N THR A 51 -3.35 -1.04 -8.79
CA THR A 51 -4.75 -1.42 -8.68
C THR A 51 -5.36 -1.65 -10.06
N ASN A 52 -6.68 -1.74 -10.13
CA ASN A 52 -7.44 -1.84 -11.36
C ASN A 52 -8.49 -0.72 -11.40
N ALA A 53 -8.67 -0.07 -12.54
CA ALA A 53 -9.56 1.08 -12.71
C ALA A 53 -10.98 0.70 -13.18
N ALA A 54 -11.31 -0.59 -13.25
CA ALA A 54 -12.66 -1.05 -13.57
C ALA A 54 -13.68 -0.61 -12.50
N ASP A 55 -14.96 -0.66 -12.84
CA ASP A 55 -16.02 -0.42 -11.88
C ASP A 55 -15.91 -1.40 -10.70
N ILE A 56 -16.24 -0.93 -9.51
CA ILE A 56 -16.02 -1.69 -8.27
C ILE A 56 -16.78 -3.04 -8.29
N GLU A 57 -17.94 -3.10 -8.92
CA GLU A 57 -18.72 -4.33 -9.09
C GLU A 57 -17.97 -5.36 -9.92
N ASP A 58 -17.24 -4.91 -10.96
CA ASP A 58 -16.45 -5.81 -11.82
C ASP A 58 -15.24 -6.39 -11.05
N LEU A 59 -14.69 -5.65 -10.08
CA LEU A 59 -13.63 -6.16 -9.23
C LEU A 59 -14.08 -7.38 -8.42
N PHE A 60 -15.32 -7.38 -7.94
CA PHE A 60 -15.87 -8.50 -7.19
C PHE A 60 -16.04 -9.74 -8.04
N THR A 61 -16.32 -9.60 -9.35
CA THR A 61 -16.41 -10.75 -10.28
C THR A 61 -15.06 -11.43 -10.49
N ALA A 62 -13.96 -10.70 -10.32
CA ALA A 62 -12.60 -11.24 -10.43
C ALA A 62 -12.14 -11.98 -9.16
N VAL A 63 -12.86 -11.84 -8.06
CA VAL A 63 -12.55 -12.55 -6.81
C VAL A 63 -13.02 -13.99 -6.89
N THR A 64 -12.09 -14.92 -6.88
CA THR A 64 -12.35 -16.35 -7.13
C THR A 64 -13.08 -17.07 -6.01
N SER A 65 -13.05 -16.53 -4.79
CA SER A 65 -13.68 -17.16 -3.61
C SER A 65 -14.17 -16.10 -2.63
N ASN A 66 -15.40 -16.27 -2.16
CA ASN A 66 -16.02 -15.44 -1.11
C ASN A 66 -15.89 -13.93 -1.33
N PRO A 67 -16.33 -13.35 -2.47
CA PRO A 67 -16.20 -11.91 -2.74
C PRO A 67 -16.90 -11.03 -1.70
N LYS A 68 -17.96 -11.53 -1.07
CA LYS A 68 -18.72 -10.80 -0.05
C LYS A 68 -17.86 -10.40 1.16
N PHE A 69 -16.84 -11.18 1.48
CA PHE A 69 -15.90 -10.86 2.55
C PHE A 69 -15.17 -9.53 2.31
N LEU A 70 -14.94 -9.17 1.05
CA LEU A 70 -14.22 -7.96 0.67
C LEU A 70 -15.10 -6.73 0.48
N TYR A 71 -16.44 -6.86 0.52
CA TYR A 71 -17.35 -5.73 0.26
C TYR A 71 -17.07 -4.53 1.17
N SER A 72 -17.02 -4.76 2.47
CA SER A 72 -16.77 -3.68 3.44
C SER A 72 -15.43 -2.97 3.16
N GLY A 73 -14.36 -3.73 2.92
CA GLY A 73 -13.04 -3.17 2.64
C GLY A 73 -13.01 -2.37 1.34
N PHE A 74 -13.53 -2.92 0.26
CA PHE A 74 -13.49 -2.28 -1.06
C PHE A 74 -14.38 -1.04 -1.14
N TYR A 75 -15.54 -1.03 -0.47
CA TYR A 75 -16.38 0.16 -0.42
C TYR A 75 -15.88 1.22 0.58
N SER A 76 -15.15 0.81 1.62
CA SER A 76 -14.53 1.77 2.55
C SER A 76 -13.29 2.45 1.96
N PHE A 77 -12.57 1.77 1.09
CA PHE A 77 -11.40 2.31 0.39
C PHE A 77 -11.37 1.74 -1.03
N THR A 78 -11.97 2.49 -1.96
CA THR A 78 -12.19 2.05 -3.33
C THR A 78 -10.90 2.02 -4.16
N ASN A 79 -10.93 1.30 -5.29
CA ASN A 79 -9.83 1.30 -6.26
C ASN A 79 -9.52 2.71 -6.78
N GLN A 80 -10.52 3.56 -6.98
CA GLN A 80 -10.30 4.96 -7.37
C GLN A 80 -9.59 5.74 -6.25
N GLN A 81 -9.95 5.53 -5.00
CA GLN A 81 -9.27 6.15 -3.87
C GLN A 81 -7.81 5.68 -3.74
N VAL A 82 -7.49 4.46 -4.15
CA VAL A 82 -6.09 4.00 -4.23
C VAL A 82 -5.32 4.79 -5.28
N ILE A 83 -5.90 5.02 -6.46
CA ILE A 83 -5.30 5.87 -7.50
C ILE A 83 -5.06 7.27 -6.96
N ASP A 84 -6.09 7.90 -6.40
CA ASP A 84 -6.03 9.26 -5.86
C ASP A 84 -4.97 9.39 -4.76
N PHE A 85 -4.85 8.38 -3.90
CA PHE A 85 -3.83 8.34 -2.85
C PHE A 85 -2.40 8.41 -3.42
N PHE A 86 -2.09 7.62 -4.45
CA PHE A 86 -0.77 7.65 -5.06
C PHE A 86 -0.52 8.92 -5.88
N GLU A 87 -1.53 9.41 -6.60
CA GLU A 87 -1.45 10.69 -7.31
C GLU A 87 -1.17 11.85 -6.33
N GLU A 88 -1.83 11.88 -5.18
CA GLU A 88 -1.58 12.84 -4.09
C GLU A 88 -0.14 12.77 -3.59
N LEU A 89 0.44 11.57 -3.53
CA LEU A 89 1.84 11.37 -3.17
C LEU A 89 2.84 11.70 -4.29
N GLY A 90 2.37 12.16 -5.45
CA GLY A 90 3.20 12.53 -6.59
C GLY A 90 3.55 11.38 -7.55
N VAL A 91 2.92 10.22 -7.39
CA VAL A 91 3.06 9.11 -8.34
C VAL A 91 2.01 9.26 -9.43
N LYS A 92 2.41 9.75 -10.61
CA LYS A 92 1.53 9.78 -11.78
C LYS A 92 1.21 8.36 -12.23
N THR A 93 -0.06 8.09 -12.49
CA THR A 93 -0.55 6.78 -12.89
C THR A 93 -1.01 6.75 -14.33
N LYS A 94 -1.05 5.55 -14.91
CA LYS A 94 -1.59 5.25 -16.24
C LYS A 94 -2.42 3.97 -16.18
N ILE A 95 -3.42 3.90 -17.05
CA ILE A 95 -4.26 2.72 -17.21
C ILE A 95 -3.83 1.98 -18.48
N GLU A 96 -3.61 0.68 -18.36
CA GLU A 96 -3.25 -0.19 -19.47
C GLU A 96 -4.34 -1.23 -19.74
N ARG A 97 -4.15 -2.05 -20.74
CA ARG A 97 -5.08 -3.12 -21.13
C ARG A 97 -5.57 -3.90 -19.91
N GLY A 98 -6.87 -4.12 -19.82
CA GLY A 98 -7.53 -4.80 -18.70
C GLY A 98 -7.68 -3.92 -17.47
N GLU A 99 -7.77 -2.60 -17.68
CA GLU A 99 -7.95 -1.59 -16.64
C GLU A 99 -6.86 -1.61 -15.55
N ARG A 100 -5.70 -2.18 -15.85
CA ARG A 100 -4.58 -2.27 -14.90
C ARG A 100 -3.89 -0.91 -14.74
N VAL A 101 -3.69 -0.51 -13.50
CA VAL A 101 -3.08 0.77 -13.15
C VAL A 101 -1.61 0.59 -12.77
N PHE A 102 -0.74 1.31 -13.46
CA PHE A 102 0.70 1.33 -13.24
C PHE A 102 1.19 2.76 -13.02
N PRO A 103 2.34 2.96 -12.35
CA PRO A 103 3.01 4.26 -12.39
C PRO A 103 3.45 4.57 -13.83
N VAL A 104 3.36 5.83 -14.23
CA VAL A 104 3.81 6.28 -15.56
C VAL A 104 5.28 5.96 -15.80
N SER A 105 6.09 6.01 -14.75
CA SER A 105 7.53 5.68 -14.80
C SER A 105 7.83 4.20 -15.08
N ASP A 106 6.85 3.30 -14.90
CA ASP A 106 7.05 1.85 -14.93
C ASP A 106 8.05 1.29 -13.91
N HIS A 107 8.29 2.03 -12.82
CA HIS A 107 9.21 1.62 -11.77
C HIS A 107 8.50 1.48 -10.42
N SER A 108 8.50 0.25 -9.88
CA SER A 108 7.99 -0.04 -8.54
C SER A 108 8.71 0.74 -7.44
N SER A 109 9.97 1.10 -7.65
CA SER A 109 10.76 1.92 -6.74
C SER A 109 10.13 3.29 -6.46
N ASP A 110 9.46 3.89 -7.44
CA ASP A 110 8.82 5.19 -7.28
C ASP A 110 7.59 5.10 -6.37
N VAL A 111 6.82 4.00 -6.50
CA VAL A 111 5.68 3.71 -5.62
C VAL A 111 6.16 3.49 -4.18
N ILE A 112 7.22 2.72 -4.00
CA ILE A 112 7.80 2.44 -2.68
C ILE A 112 8.38 3.72 -2.07
N ALA A 113 9.07 4.55 -2.87
CA ALA A 113 9.61 5.82 -2.40
C ALA A 113 8.50 6.78 -1.94
N ALA A 114 7.37 6.83 -2.65
CA ALA A 114 6.20 7.61 -2.26
C ALA A 114 5.63 7.14 -0.92
N PHE A 115 5.46 5.83 -0.74
CA PHE A 115 5.05 5.26 0.54
C PHE A 115 6.05 5.60 1.66
N SER A 116 7.33 5.43 1.41
CA SER A 116 8.37 5.70 2.42
C SER A 116 8.37 7.17 2.86
N ARG A 117 8.15 8.10 1.92
CA ARG A 117 7.97 9.51 2.25
C ARG A 117 6.73 9.73 3.11
N ALA A 118 5.59 9.15 2.73
CA ALA A 118 4.34 9.28 3.50
C ALA A 118 4.50 8.74 4.93
N VAL A 119 5.19 7.61 5.08
CA VAL A 119 5.54 7.03 6.38
C VAL A 119 6.44 7.97 7.19
N SER A 120 7.43 8.60 6.57
CA SER A 120 8.39 9.47 7.26
C SER A 120 7.79 10.80 7.72
N TYR A 121 6.83 11.36 6.96
CA TYR A 121 6.18 12.62 7.29
C TYR A 121 5.17 12.53 8.45
N THR A 122 4.80 11.35 8.88
CA THR A 122 3.72 11.12 9.84
C THR A 122 4.18 10.67 11.23
N HIS A 123 5.34 11.13 11.73
CA HIS A 123 5.93 10.73 13.02
C HIS A 123 6.10 9.19 13.18
N LEU A 124 6.31 8.50 12.07
CA LEU A 124 6.57 7.08 12.03
C LEU A 124 8.04 6.79 12.29
N ARG A 125 8.32 5.92 13.24
CA ARG A 125 9.63 5.30 13.39
C ARG A 125 9.60 3.93 12.70
N ALA A 126 10.27 3.82 11.56
CA ALA A 126 10.61 2.51 11.01
C ALA A 126 11.79 1.96 11.84
N HIS A 127 11.59 0.83 12.50
CA HIS A 127 12.66 0.11 13.17
C HIS A 127 12.94 -1.18 12.40
N GLU A 128 14.20 -1.38 12.07
CA GLU A 128 14.70 -2.71 11.70
C GLU A 128 14.63 -3.59 12.96
N THR A 129 13.90 -4.69 12.87
CA THR A 129 13.94 -5.70 13.93
C THR A 129 15.12 -6.62 13.65
N ASP A 130 16.00 -6.73 14.62
CA ASP A 130 17.03 -7.76 14.62
C ASP A 130 16.38 -9.13 14.49
N SER A 131 16.98 -10.03 13.73
CA SER A 131 16.43 -11.34 13.35
C SER A 131 16.18 -12.30 14.53
N SER A 132 16.37 -11.83 15.76
CA SER A 132 16.18 -12.59 17.00
C SER A 132 14.76 -12.52 17.60
N LEU A 133 13.83 -11.76 17.01
CA LEU A 133 12.43 -11.67 17.47
C LEU A 133 11.47 -12.39 16.52
N VAL A 134 11.76 -13.64 16.20
CA VAL A 134 10.79 -14.57 15.62
C VAL A 134 10.34 -15.51 16.72
N CYS A 135 9.22 -15.19 17.34
CA CYS A 135 8.38 -16.17 18.02
C CYS A 135 7.30 -16.63 17.06
#